data_0606eb61cce5d64914a700e147de8cc9
#
_entry.id   0606eb61cce5d64914a700e147de8cc9
#
_cell.length_a   1.000
_cell.length_b   1.000
_cell.length_c   1.000
_cell.angle_alpha   90.00
_cell.angle_beta   90.00
_cell.angle_gamma   90.00
#
_symmetry.space_group_name_H-M   'P 1'
#
loop_
_entity.id
_entity.type
_entity.pdbx_description
1 polymer ?
#
loop_
_entity_poly.entity_id
_entity_poly.type
_entity_poly.pdbx_seq_one_letter_code
_entity_poly.pdbx_strand_id
1 'polypeptide(L)'
;MTVMQKIKVSGGKKIENTLKDLKEELEEALYSYWNTATRILDKSGIKVIPPGAEYISIERNFFSALFLYSYFRAGISKPRRILYATANQCLRGMVTGCDNLLDNEYKKTLDTDLPQQASKFRSILDIMVSDRVLFSILHKERKAGSLTIDQVLTATYASLRTLAKSGAQEASEEGEYKEILSPENILSTIHHYKTGLL
;
A
#
# COMPACT_ATOMS: atom_id res chain seq x y z
N MET A 1 -40.41 22.55 -10.48
CA MET A 1 -39.24 21.82 -9.94
C MET A 1 -38.42 22.78 -9.11
N THR A 2 -38.41 22.57 -7.80
CA THR A 2 -37.83 23.46 -6.80
C THR A 2 -36.29 23.42 -6.87
N VAL A 3 -35.62 24.55 -6.57
CA VAL A 3 -34.13 24.70 -6.58
C VAL A 3 -33.43 23.59 -5.80
N MET A 4 -34.03 23.08 -4.72
CA MET A 4 -33.48 21.96 -3.92
C MET A 4 -33.40 20.62 -4.69
N GLN A 5 -34.27 20.33 -5.66
CA GLN A 5 -34.20 19.12 -6.48
C GLN A 5 -33.05 19.19 -7.48
N LYS A 6 -32.73 20.39 -8.01
CA LYS A 6 -31.58 20.59 -8.92
C LYS A 6 -30.24 20.41 -8.21
N ILE A 7 -30.14 20.81 -6.93
CA ILE A 7 -28.91 20.67 -6.12
C ILE A 7 -28.63 19.19 -5.80
N LYS A 8 -29.67 18.39 -5.48
CA LYS A 8 -29.51 16.94 -5.22
C LYS A 8 -29.07 16.16 -6.47
N VAL A 9 -29.59 16.48 -7.65
CA VAL A 9 -29.22 15.80 -8.90
C VAL A 9 -27.80 16.16 -9.34
N SER A 10 -27.38 17.42 -9.15
CA SER A 10 -26.02 17.87 -9.44
C SER A 10 -24.98 17.26 -8.50
N GLY A 11 -25.31 17.14 -7.21
CA GLY A 11 -24.42 16.52 -6.22
C GLY A 11 -24.23 15.01 -6.46
N GLY A 12 -25.27 14.29 -6.80
CA GLY A 12 -25.22 12.86 -7.10
C GLY A 12 -24.28 12.54 -8.27
N LYS A 13 -24.46 13.22 -9.42
CA LYS A 13 -23.58 13.02 -10.59
C LYS A 13 -22.12 13.37 -10.32
N LYS A 14 -21.85 14.39 -9.51
CA LYS A 14 -20.48 14.78 -9.13
C LYS A 14 -19.81 13.70 -8.27
N ILE A 15 -20.56 13.11 -7.36
CA ILE A 15 -20.05 12.02 -6.50
C ILE A 15 -19.80 10.75 -7.34
N GLU A 16 -20.73 10.37 -8.23
CA GLU A 16 -20.58 9.22 -9.12
C GLU A 16 -19.33 9.36 -10.02
N ASN A 17 -19.12 10.54 -10.61
CA ASN A 17 -17.92 10.79 -11.42
C ASN A 17 -16.65 10.69 -10.58
N THR A 18 -16.63 11.25 -9.38
CA THR A 18 -15.47 11.17 -8.48
C THR A 18 -15.16 9.72 -8.09
N LEU A 19 -16.16 8.90 -7.78
CA LEU A 19 -15.96 7.48 -7.46
C LEU A 19 -15.44 6.69 -8.65
N LYS A 20 -15.93 6.98 -9.86
CA LYS A 20 -15.44 6.38 -11.09
C LYS A 20 -13.97 6.73 -11.31
N ASP A 21 -13.62 8.02 -11.22
CA ASP A 21 -12.24 8.49 -11.40
C ASP A 21 -11.29 7.82 -10.37
N LEU A 22 -11.71 7.72 -9.11
CA LEU A 22 -10.92 7.07 -8.05
C LEU A 22 -10.75 5.57 -8.30
N LYS A 23 -11.77 4.90 -8.82
CA LYS A 23 -11.69 3.49 -9.20
C LYS A 23 -10.66 3.28 -10.32
N GLU A 24 -10.71 4.11 -11.36
CA GLU A 24 -9.76 4.07 -12.47
C GLU A 24 -8.32 4.34 -11.99
N GLU A 25 -8.13 5.31 -11.10
CA GLU A 25 -6.82 5.62 -10.52
C GLU A 25 -6.28 4.49 -9.63
N LEU A 26 -7.15 3.86 -8.83
CA LEU A 26 -6.81 2.69 -8.03
C LEU A 26 -6.38 1.52 -8.92
N GLU A 27 -7.15 1.26 -9.96
CA GLU A 27 -6.86 0.20 -10.94
C GLU A 27 -5.51 0.44 -11.62
N GLU A 28 -5.24 1.68 -12.07
CA GLU A 28 -3.97 2.07 -12.69
C GLU A 28 -2.79 1.89 -11.72
N ALA A 29 -2.96 2.26 -10.45
CA ALA A 29 -1.94 2.10 -9.41
C ALA A 29 -1.64 0.61 -9.13
N LEU A 30 -2.67 -0.22 -9.01
CA LEU A 30 -2.52 -1.65 -8.78
C LEU A 30 -1.83 -2.33 -9.98
N TYR A 31 -2.23 -2.03 -11.21
CA TYR A 31 -1.56 -2.56 -12.41
C TYR A 31 -0.11 -2.07 -12.51
N SER A 32 0.19 -0.83 -12.12
CA SER A 32 1.57 -0.33 -12.06
C SER A 32 2.44 -1.18 -11.13
N TYR A 33 1.91 -1.55 -9.95
CA TYR A 33 2.57 -2.45 -9.01
C TYR A 33 2.81 -3.84 -9.63
N TRP A 34 1.76 -4.50 -10.15
CA TRP A 34 1.86 -5.86 -10.71
C TRP A 34 2.76 -5.94 -11.92
N ASN A 35 2.63 -5.01 -12.85
CA ASN A 35 3.46 -4.97 -14.05
C ASN A 35 4.95 -4.75 -13.70
N THR A 36 5.22 -3.97 -12.65
CA THR A 36 6.59 -3.75 -12.19
C THR A 36 7.11 -5.00 -11.47
N ALA A 37 6.31 -5.66 -10.63
CA ALA A 37 6.66 -6.91 -9.99
C ALA A 37 6.95 -8.02 -11.02
N THR A 38 6.13 -8.14 -12.06
CA THR A 38 6.35 -9.08 -13.17
C THR A 38 7.70 -8.87 -13.85
N ARG A 39 8.07 -7.61 -14.12
CA ARG A 39 9.38 -7.29 -14.70
C ARG A 39 10.55 -7.59 -13.77
N ILE A 40 10.37 -7.37 -12.46
CA ILE A 40 11.42 -7.65 -11.46
C ILE A 40 11.66 -9.15 -11.37
N LEU A 41 10.61 -9.96 -11.43
CA LEU A 41 10.69 -11.42 -11.36
C LEU A 41 10.95 -12.09 -12.71
N ASP A 42 11.10 -11.31 -13.80
CA ASP A 42 11.45 -11.87 -15.11
C ASP A 42 12.73 -12.71 -15.00
N LYS A 43 12.72 -13.90 -15.60
CA LYS A 43 13.85 -14.89 -15.58
C LYS A 43 14.19 -15.47 -14.19
N SER A 44 13.40 -15.19 -13.16
CA SER A 44 13.59 -15.83 -11.83
C SER A 44 13.05 -17.26 -11.77
N GLY A 45 12.25 -17.68 -12.74
CA GLY A 45 11.47 -18.93 -12.71
C GLY A 45 10.14 -18.80 -11.97
N ILE A 46 9.85 -17.68 -11.33
CA ILE A 46 8.59 -17.40 -10.64
C ILE A 46 7.70 -16.53 -11.53
N LYS A 47 6.45 -16.94 -11.74
CA LYS A 47 5.48 -16.19 -12.53
C LYS A 47 4.53 -15.45 -11.61
N VAL A 48 4.38 -14.16 -11.86
CA VAL A 48 3.35 -13.32 -11.22
C VAL A 48 2.02 -13.61 -11.93
N ILE A 49 0.98 -13.91 -11.15
CA ILE A 49 -0.38 -14.10 -11.63
C ILE A 49 -1.10 -12.73 -11.57
N PRO A 50 -1.63 -12.22 -12.69
CA PRO A 50 -2.36 -10.96 -12.69
C PRO A 50 -3.56 -11.00 -11.73
N PRO A 51 -3.89 -9.88 -11.07
CA PRO A 51 -5.04 -9.84 -10.18
C PRO A 51 -6.35 -9.97 -10.95
N GLY A 52 -7.27 -10.77 -10.43
CA GLY A 52 -8.64 -10.81 -10.93
C GLY A 52 -9.40 -9.51 -10.67
N ALA A 53 -10.51 -9.30 -11.37
CA ALA A 53 -11.33 -8.09 -11.26
C ALA A 53 -11.85 -7.87 -9.82
N GLU A 54 -12.11 -8.95 -9.08
CA GLU A 54 -12.54 -8.90 -7.68
C GLU A 54 -11.47 -8.32 -6.76
N TYR A 55 -10.19 -8.48 -7.10
CA TYR A 55 -9.09 -7.91 -6.31
C TYR A 55 -9.00 -6.39 -6.46
N ILE A 56 -9.42 -5.87 -7.61
CA ILE A 56 -9.30 -4.44 -7.97
C ILE A 56 -10.51 -3.63 -7.45
N SER A 57 -11.50 -4.27 -6.82
CA SER A 57 -12.70 -3.58 -6.33
C SER A 57 -12.37 -2.56 -5.22
N ILE A 58 -13.15 -1.48 -5.14
CA ILE A 58 -13.04 -0.46 -4.10
C ILE A 58 -13.29 -1.08 -2.72
N GLU A 59 -14.24 -1.99 -2.62
CA GLU A 59 -14.63 -2.65 -1.37
C GLU A 59 -13.44 -3.41 -0.78
N ARG A 60 -12.70 -4.13 -1.60
CA ARG A 60 -11.52 -4.88 -1.18
C ARG A 60 -10.32 -3.98 -0.88
N ASN A 61 -10.27 -2.81 -1.52
CA ASN A 61 -9.19 -1.84 -1.38
C ASN A 61 -9.67 -0.54 -0.71
N PHE A 62 -10.62 -0.65 0.23
CA PHE A 62 -11.27 0.50 0.85
C PHE A 62 -10.28 1.53 1.40
N PHE A 63 -9.27 1.11 2.15
CA PHE A 63 -8.26 2.03 2.69
C PHE A 63 -7.43 2.71 1.59
N SER A 64 -7.04 1.97 0.55
CA SER A 64 -6.33 2.54 -0.60
C SER A 64 -7.19 3.57 -1.34
N ALA A 65 -8.50 3.30 -1.49
CA ALA A 65 -9.45 4.25 -2.07
C ALA A 65 -9.64 5.49 -1.18
N LEU A 66 -9.66 5.32 0.15
CA LEU A 66 -9.74 6.42 1.11
C LEU A 66 -8.51 7.33 1.03
N PHE A 67 -7.30 6.78 0.94
CA PHE A 67 -6.08 7.56 0.72
C PHE A 67 -6.12 8.31 -0.62
N LEU A 68 -6.53 7.64 -1.70
CA LEU A 68 -6.71 8.30 -3.00
C LEU A 68 -7.69 9.46 -2.93
N TYR A 69 -8.82 9.27 -2.25
CA TYR A 69 -9.79 10.34 -2.04
C TYR A 69 -9.20 11.51 -1.23
N SER A 70 -8.41 11.21 -0.20
CA SER A 70 -7.74 12.24 0.59
C SER A 70 -6.74 13.03 -0.25
N TYR A 71 -5.96 12.38 -1.09
CA TYR A 71 -5.06 13.04 -2.04
C TYR A 71 -5.81 13.87 -3.07
N PHE A 72 -6.94 13.38 -3.58
CA PHE A 72 -7.83 14.13 -4.47
C PHE A 72 -8.35 15.39 -3.79
N ARG A 73 -8.83 15.29 -2.54
CA ARG A 73 -9.31 16.42 -1.76
C ARG A 73 -8.21 17.44 -1.45
N ALA A 74 -6.98 17.01 -1.29
CA ALA A 74 -5.82 17.86 -1.11
C ALA A 74 -5.33 18.54 -2.42
N GLY A 75 -6.01 18.33 -3.54
CA GLY A 75 -5.64 18.92 -4.83
C GLY A 75 -4.39 18.33 -5.48
N ILE A 76 -3.96 17.14 -5.06
CA ILE A 76 -2.83 16.44 -5.66
C ILE A 76 -3.18 16.03 -7.09
N SER A 77 -2.27 16.26 -8.03
CA SER A 77 -2.48 15.91 -9.45
C SER A 77 -2.64 14.40 -9.65
N LYS A 78 -3.44 13.98 -10.65
CA LYS A 78 -3.71 12.57 -10.96
C LYS A 78 -2.43 11.71 -11.08
N PRO A 79 -1.37 12.10 -11.82
CA PRO A 79 -0.15 11.28 -11.89
C PRO A 79 0.51 11.04 -10.53
N ARG A 80 0.52 12.07 -9.65
CA ARG A 80 1.07 11.94 -8.30
C ARG A 80 0.19 11.08 -7.40
N ARG A 81 -1.15 11.16 -7.53
CA ARG A 81 -2.05 10.30 -6.78
C ARG A 81 -1.84 8.84 -7.12
N ILE A 82 -1.68 8.51 -8.41
CA ILE A 82 -1.38 7.14 -8.88
C ILE A 82 -0.03 6.68 -8.34
N LEU A 83 1.01 7.51 -8.38
CA LEU A 83 2.31 7.19 -7.79
C LEU A 83 2.19 6.87 -6.30
N TYR A 84 1.48 7.71 -5.54
CA TYR A 84 1.29 7.51 -4.10
C TYR A 84 0.46 6.26 -3.79
N ALA A 85 -0.59 5.98 -4.57
CA ALA A 85 -1.38 4.76 -4.43
C ALA A 85 -0.56 3.50 -4.77
N THR A 86 0.33 3.58 -5.77
CA THR A 86 1.27 2.49 -6.08
C THR A 86 2.27 2.29 -4.92
N ALA A 87 2.79 3.38 -4.35
CA ALA A 87 3.66 3.31 -3.17
C ALA A 87 2.94 2.70 -1.95
N ASN A 88 1.67 3.08 -1.71
CA ASN A 88 0.85 2.48 -0.66
C ASN A 88 0.66 0.98 -0.86
N GLN A 89 0.50 0.51 -2.11
CA GLN A 89 0.45 -0.94 -2.39
C GLN A 89 1.80 -1.62 -2.08
N CYS A 90 2.93 -0.95 -2.32
CA CYS A 90 4.24 -1.48 -1.93
C CYS A 90 4.36 -1.59 -0.40
N LEU A 91 3.97 -0.54 0.34
CA LEU A 91 3.97 -0.57 1.80
C LEU A 91 3.05 -1.69 2.33
N ARG A 92 1.85 -1.82 1.77
CA ARG A 92 0.93 -2.92 2.11
C ARG A 92 1.57 -4.29 1.89
N GLY A 93 2.28 -4.50 0.78
CA GLY A 93 2.97 -5.76 0.49
C GLY A 93 4.06 -6.07 1.52
N MET A 94 4.86 -5.06 1.90
CA MET A 94 5.90 -5.21 2.92
C MET A 94 5.32 -5.49 4.30
N VAL A 95 4.33 -4.70 4.75
CA VAL A 95 3.68 -4.88 6.05
C VAL A 95 3.00 -6.24 6.16
N THR A 96 2.15 -6.58 5.18
CA THR A 96 1.45 -7.87 5.19
C THR A 96 2.42 -9.05 5.12
N GLY A 97 3.54 -8.92 4.40
CA GLY A 97 4.57 -9.95 4.37
C GLY A 97 5.25 -10.14 5.74
N CYS A 98 5.52 -9.05 6.46
CA CYS A 98 6.03 -9.10 7.83
C CYS A 98 5.01 -9.74 8.78
N ASP A 99 3.76 -9.25 8.80
CA ASP A 99 2.68 -9.81 9.64
C ASP A 99 2.49 -11.31 9.40
N ASN A 100 2.47 -11.75 8.13
CA ASN A 100 2.36 -13.17 7.79
C ASN A 100 3.47 -14.03 8.43
N LEU A 101 4.70 -13.49 8.52
CA LEU A 101 5.83 -14.20 9.12
C LEU A 101 5.73 -14.24 10.64
N LEU A 102 5.34 -13.12 11.27
CA LEU A 102 5.23 -12.98 12.71
C LEU A 102 4.02 -13.79 13.25
N ASP A 103 2.87 -13.63 12.62
CA ASP A 103 1.63 -14.29 13.06
C ASP A 103 1.51 -15.75 12.58
N ASN A 104 2.46 -16.24 11.78
CA ASN A 104 2.40 -17.55 11.12
C ASN A 104 1.10 -17.73 10.30
N GLU A 105 0.61 -16.64 9.70
CA GLU A 105 -0.55 -16.58 8.81
C GLU A 105 -0.10 -16.44 7.36
N TYR A 106 -1.08 -16.51 6.41
CA TYR A 106 -0.82 -16.14 5.03
C TYR A 106 -1.97 -15.34 4.43
N LYS A 107 -1.76 -14.04 4.35
CA LYS A 107 -2.62 -13.09 3.62
C LYS A 107 -1.91 -12.73 2.31
N LYS A 108 -2.51 -13.09 1.19
CA LYS A 108 -1.91 -12.91 -0.14
C LYS A 108 -1.94 -11.44 -0.57
N THR A 109 -0.77 -10.88 -0.94
CA THR A 109 -0.64 -9.55 -1.55
C THR A 109 -0.17 -9.61 -2.98
N LEU A 110 0.82 -10.44 -3.31
CA LEU A 110 1.26 -10.75 -4.66
C LEU A 110 0.91 -12.20 -4.98
N ASP A 111 0.17 -12.44 -6.07
CA ASP A 111 -0.10 -13.80 -6.51
C ASP A 111 1.00 -14.32 -7.43
N THR A 112 1.43 -15.55 -7.18
CA THR A 112 2.50 -16.23 -7.93
C THR A 112 2.16 -17.71 -8.12
N ASP A 113 2.84 -18.37 -9.05
CA ASP A 113 2.74 -19.80 -9.30
C ASP A 113 3.45 -20.69 -8.26
N LEU A 114 3.97 -20.09 -7.18
CA LEU A 114 4.56 -20.84 -6.08
C LEU A 114 3.52 -21.71 -5.36
N PRO A 115 3.90 -22.89 -4.83
CA PRO A 115 3.01 -23.75 -4.08
C PRO A 115 2.41 -23.04 -2.84
N GLN A 116 1.16 -23.35 -2.49
CA GLN A 116 0.51 -22.75 -1.31
C GLN A 116 1.26 -23.05 -0.01
N GLN A 117 1.91 -24.21 0.08
CA GLN A 117 2.70 -24.63 1.24
C GLN A 117 3.96 -23.78 1.45
N ALA A 118 4.40 -23.03 0.43
CA ALA A 118 5.55 -22.13 0.51
C ALA A 118 5.19 -20.74 1.14
N SER A 119 4.24 -20.68 2.07
CA SER A 119 3.69 -19.45 2.64
C SER A 119 4.76 -18.49 3.18
N LYS A 120 5.74 -19.03 3.93
CA LYS A 120 6.86 -18.22 4.46
C LYS A 120 7.73 -17.62 3.36
N PHE A 121 8.07 -18.42 2.34
CA PHE A 121 8.85 -17.89 1.23
C PHE A 121 8.06 -16.91 0.38
N ARG A 122 6.74 -17.12 0.19
CA ARG A 122 5.86 -16.15 -0.46
C ARG A 122 5.86 -14.81 0.30
N SER A 123 5.77 -14.84 1.63
CA SER A 123 5.79 -13.62 2.46
C SER A 123 7.12 -12.88 2.36
N ILE A 124 8.25 -13.59 2.38
CA ILE A 124 9.58 -13.01 2.13
C ILE A 124 9.63 -12.40 0.73
N LEU A 125 9.10 -13.09 -0.28
CA LEU A 125 9.06 -12.61 -1.65
C LEU A 125 8.21 -11.35 -1.78
N ASP A 126 7.05 -11.29 -1.11
CA ASP A 126 6.17 -10.12 -1.06
C ASP A 126 6.93 -8.89 -0.53
N ILE A 127 7.68 -9.05 0.56
CA ILE A 127 8.52 -7.98 1.14
C ILE A 127 9.56 -7.51 0.13
N MET A 128 10.35 -8.45 -0.40
CA MET A 128 11.47 -8.12 -1.30
C MET A 128 11.00 -7.49 -2.61
N VAL A 129 9.94 -8.03 -3.20
CA VAL A 129 9.39 -7.51 -4.47
C VAL A 129 8.77 -6.14 -4.24
N SER A 130 8.00 -5.95 -3.17
CA SER A 130 7.38 -4.66 -2.85
C SER A 130 8.42 -3.56 -2.64
N ASP A 131 9.51 -3.84 -1.93
CA ASP A 131 10.64 -2.90 -1.77
C ASP A 131 11.26 -2.54 -3.14
N ARG A 132 11.50 -3.52 -3.99
CA ARG A 132 12.07 -3.30 -5.34
C ARG A 132 11.10 -2.57 -6.28
N VAL A 133 9.80 -2.83 -6.17
CA VAL A 133 8.78 -2.06 -6.91
C VAL A 133 8.80 -0.61 -6.46
N LEU A 134 8.81 -0.34 -5.15
CA LEU A 134 8.89 1.01 -4.61
C LEU A 134 10.11 1.76 -5.16
N PHE A 135 11.29 1.16 -5.07
CA PHE A 135 12.50 1.75 -5.65
C PHE A 135 12.36 2.02 -7.14
N SER A 136 11.80 1.07 -7.90
CA SER A 136 11.66 1.18 -9.35
C SER A 136 10.74 2.31 -9.78
N ILE A 137 9.58 2.48 -9.11
CA ILE A 137 8.63 3.55 -9.43
C ILE A 137 9.22 4.92 -9.09
N LEU A 138 9.85 5.07 -7.93
CA LEU A 138 10.51 6.32 -7.53
C LEU A 138 11.65 6.68 -8.48
N HIS A 139 12.46 5.70 -8.88
CA HIS A 139 13.55 5.91 -9.84
C HIS A 139 13.04 6.30 -11.23
N LYS A 140 11.93 5.71 -11.69
CA LYS A 140 11.25 6.11 -12.94
C LYS A 140 10.84 7.57 -12.90
N GLU A 141 10.19 8.01 -11.81
CA GLU A 141 9.77 9.40 -11.63
C GLU A 141 10.96 10.37 -11.54
N ARG A 142 12.06 9.95 -10.92
CA ARG A 142 13.31 10.72 -10.95
C ARG A 142 13.83 10.91 -12.37
N LYS A 143 13.86 9.85 -13.17
CA LYS A 143 14.31 9.92 -14.56
C LYS A 143 13.42 10.83 -15.41
N ALA A 144 12.12 10.87 -15.12
CA ALA A 144 11.17 11.75 -15.77
C ALA A 144 11.24 13.22 -15.28
N GLY A 145 12.09 13.52 -14.28
CA GLY A 145 12.22 14.85 -13.71
C GLY A 145 11.11 15.25 -12.74
N SER A 146 10.20 14.32 -12.41
CA SER A 146 9.08 14.56 -11.49
C SER A 146 9.52 14.55 -10.02
N LEU A 147 10.62 13.87 -9.70
CA LEU A 147 11.23 13.78 -8.37
C LEU A 147 12.72 14.12 -8.41
N THR A 148 13.20 14.78 -7.35
CA THR A 148 14.64 14.97 -7.11
C THR A 148 15.24 13.70 -6.50
N ILE A 149 16.59 13.59 -6.53
CA ILE A 149 17.28 12.48 -5.85
C ILE A 149 17.03 12.49 -4.35
N ASP A 150 16.99 13.66 -3.72
CA ASP A 150 16.74 13.80 -2.28
C ASP A 150 15.32 13.34 -1.90
N GLN A 151 14.32 13.62 -2.75
CA GLN A 151 12.97 13.12 -2.55
C GLN A 151 12.89 11.59 -2.63
N VAL A 152 13.60 10.98 -3.58
CA VAL A 152 13.68 9.52 -3.71
C VAL A 152 14.34 8.91 -2.49
N LEU A 153 15.48 9.41 -2.06
CA LEU A 153 16.21 8.93 -0.88
C LEU A 153 15.37 9.10 0.39
N THR A 154 14.75 10.28 0.56
CA THR A 154 13.89 10.55 1.70
C THR A 154 12.71 9.58 1.77
N ALA A 155 12.01 9.35 0.66
CA ALA A 155 10.89 8.40 0.61
C ALA A 155 11.32 6.97 0.92
N THR A 156 12.46 6.51 0.34
CA THR A 156 13.00 5.16 0.58
C THR A 156 13.42 4.98 2.05
N TYR A 157 14.12 5.97 2.62
CA TYR A 157 14.54 5.87 4.03
C TYR A 157 13.35 6.00 5.00
N ALA A 158 12.39 6.87 4.70
CA ALA A 158 11.21 7.04 5.54
C ALA A 158 10.40 5.74 5.61
N SER A 159 10.16 5.08 4.48
CA SER A 159 9.43 3.80 4.44
C SER A 159 10.11 2.73 5.29
N LEU A 160 11.42 2.54 5.12
CA LEU A 160 12.15 1.55 5.91
C LEU A 160 12.19 1.91 7.41
N ARG A 161 12.42 3.18 7.76
CA ARG A 161 12.44 3.62 9.16
C ARG A 161 11.09 3.41 9.85
N THR A 162 9.99 3.65 9.15
CA THR A 162 8.64 3.42 9.68
C THR A 162 8.38 1.93 9.89
N LEU A 163 8.68 1.10 8.89
CA LEU A 163 8.55 -0.36 8.98
C LEU A 163 9.43 -0.95 10.08
N ALA A 164 10.69 -0.49 10.18
CA ALA A 164 11.61 -0.97 11.21
C ALA A 164 11.13 -0.63 12.63
N LYS A 165 10.55 0.57 12.85
CA LYS A 165 9.98 0.93 14.16
C LYS A 165 8.76 0.07 14.50
N SER A 166 7.86 -0.14 13.54
CA SER A 166 6.69 -1.00 13.71
C SER A 166 7.10 -2.44 14.03
N GLY A 167 8.02 -3.01 13.25
CA GLY A 167 8.52 -4.37 13.45
C GLY A 167 9.31 -4.54 14.76
N ALA A 168 10.09 -3.53 15.17
CA ALA A 168 10.80 -3.57 16.44
C ALA A 168 9.83 -3.54 17.63
N GLN A 169 8.72 -2.81 17.51
CA GLN A 169 7.66 -2.81 18.51
C GLN A 169 6.97 -4.18 18.61
N GLU A 170 6.62 -4.77 17.48
CA GLU A 170 6.04 -6.11 17.41
C GLU A 170 6.95 -7.16 18.05
N ALA A 171 8.22 -7.17 17.66
CA ALA A 171 9.22 -8.10 18.20
C ALA A 171 9.45 -7.91 19.72
N SER A 172 9.27 -6.68 20.23
CA SER A 172 9.38 -6.44 21.67
C SER A 172 8.17 -6.95 22.45
N GLU A 173 6.99 -6.99 21.84
CA GLU A 173 5.77 -7.55 22.43
C GLU A 173 5.84 -9.08 22.56
N GLU A 174 6.48 -9.78 21.62
CA GLU A 174 6.73 -11.23 21.70
C GLU A 174 7.67 -11.61 22.86
N GLY A 175 8.50 -10.67 23.31
CA GLY A 175 9.52 -10.85 24.36
C GLY A 175 9.01 -10.71 25.80
N GLU A 176 7.75 -11.03 26.12
CA GLU A 176 7.15 -10.97 27.46
C GLU A 176 7.31 -9.60 28.17
N TYR A 177 6.34 -8.71 28.00
CA TYR A 177 6.21 -7.57 28.89
C TYR A 177 5.88 -8.04 30.31
N LYS A 178 6.83 -7.90 31.21
CA LYS A 178 6.64 -8.20 32.65
C LYS A 178 5.78 -7.16 33.36
N GLU A 179 5.51 -6.03 32.73
CA GLU A 179 4.76 -4.92 33.32
C GLU A 179 3.48 -4.64 32.55
N ILE A 180 2.39 -4.45 33.28
CA ILE A 180 1.13 -3.96 32.69
C ILE A 180 1.33 -2.49 32.32
N LEU A 181 1.36 -2.20 31.04
CA LEU A 181 1.48 -0.83 30.53
C LEU A 181 0.19 -0.04 30.82
N SER A 182 0.33 1.26 31.13
CA SER A 182 -0.84 2.15 31.21
C SER A 182 -1.50 2.31 29.85
N PRO A 183 -2.82 2.61 29.78
CA PRO A 183 -3.50 2.88 28.52
C PRO A 183 -2.81 3.96 27.67
N GLU A 184 -2.25 4.98 28.30
CA GLU A 184 -1.52 6.07 27.62
C GLU A 184 -0.23 5.55 26.98
N ASN A 185 0.51 4.67 27.67
CA ASN A 185 1.73 4.05 27.13
C ASN A 185 1.39 3.08 25.99
N ILE A 186 0.30 2.33 26.08
CA ILE A 186 -0.18 1.49 24.98
C ILE A 186 -0.48 2.34 23.73
N LEU A 187 -1.22 3.45 23.89
CA LEU A 187 -1.55 4.35 22.78
C LEU A 187 -0.31 5.04 22.20
N SER A 188 0.54 5.61 23.03
CA SER A 188 1.68 6.43 22.59
C SER A 188 2.86 5.60 22.07
N THR A 189 3.01 4.37 22.53
CA THR A 189 4.15 3.52 22.16
C THR A 189 3.73 2.43 21.20
N ILE A 190 2.76 1.61 21.56
CA ILE A 190 2.36 0.45 20.74
C ILE A 190 1.55 0.91 19.52
N HIS A 191 0.38 1.50 19.74
CA HIS A 191 -0.49 1.88 18.63
C HIS A 191 0.08 2.97 17.73
N HIS A 192 0.85 3.92 18.30
CA HIS A 192 1.49 4.95 17.50
C HIS A 192 2.49 4.37 16.50
N TYR A 193 3.35 3.44 16.93
CA TYR A 193 4.36 2.85 16.05
C TYR A 193 3.80 1.74 15.14
N LYS A 194 2.85 0.93 15.64
CA LYS A 194 2.27 -0.18 14.89
C LYS A 194 1.25 0.25 13.84
N THR A 195 0.48 1.29 14.12
CA THR A 195 -0.67 1.68 13.27
C THR A 195 -0.63 3.16 12.86
N GLY A 196 -0.16 4.03 13.73
CA GLY A 196 -0.24 5.48 13.51
C GLY A 196 0.82 6.04 12.57
N LEU A 197 1.95 5.36 12.36
CA LEU A 197 3.03 5.77 11.45
C LEU A 197 2.99 5.06 10.10
N LEU A 198 2.28 3.93 10.00
CA LEU A 198 2.04 3.20 8.75
C LEU A 198 0.81 3.77 8.03
#